data_db89bfece522611e9b023bb10b6e7b0b
#
_entry.id   db89bfece522611e9b023bb10b6e7b0b
#
_cell.length_a   1.000
_cell.length_b   1.000
_cell.length_c   1.000
_cell.angle_alpha   90.00
_cell.angle_beta   90.00
_cell.angle_gamma   90.00
#
_symmetry.space_group_name_H-M   'P 1'
#
loop_
_entity.id
_entity.type
_entity.pdbx_description
1 polymer ?
#
loop_
_entity_poly.entity_id
_entity_poly.type
_entity_poly.pdbx_seq_one_letter_code
_entity_poly.pdbx_strand_id
1 'polypeptide(L)'
;DSEGQRIHGRTQRHVRRSMNKYPSWLNALVLAILLAGCLFALPNMYGSVAAVQIAGNDGVKYNDINLAEFVRIVEQADIAPEAAFIQDGRAVIRFHSTEDQETAGTALKAAFPREANVATTLAPKLPEWVRKLGLNPMSLGLDLRGGVYVLLEVDMATAIDSRMRGYQQDFDDRLREAGIRHRVDLVDREVNIRLTSSEDVQAARAIVERTDQDVLISDGADGRSLTVRMSEAQIKERQDFAIEQNLTTLRNRVDQLGVAEPLVQRQGVDRIVVQLPGVQDPNQLNDILTATATLEFRLVDLSGDEPGSRRFQGRGDEP
;
A
#
# COMPACT_ATOMS: atom_id res chain seq x y z
N ASP A 1 81.91 65.81 -24.77
CA ASP A 1 80.48 65.91 -24.32
C ASP A 1 79.70 64.73 -24.79
N SER A 2 79.57 63.84 -23.93
CA SER A 2 78.86 62.60 -24.21
C SER A 2 77.92 62.25 -23.03
N GLU A 3 76.70 62.57 -23.21
CA GLU A 3 75.63 62.17 -22.27
C GLU A 3 75.23 60.71 -22.47
N GLY A 4 75.37 59.99 -21.38
CA GLY A 4 74.97 58.56 -21.33
C GLY A 4 73.48 58.35 -21.14
N GLN A 5 72.87 57.61 -22.06
CA GLN A 5 71.52 57.11 -21.91
C GLN A 5 71.52 55.91 -20.97
N ARG A 6 70.88 56.05 -19.80
CA ARG A 6 70.55 54.92 -18.91
C ARG A 6 69.28 54.23 -19.41
N ILE A 7 69.48 53.05 -19.90
CA ILE A 7 68.34 52.14 -20.25
C ILE A 7 67.83 51.55 -18.94
N HIS A 8 66.58 51.91 -18.59
CA HIS A 8 65.85 51.26 -17.49
C HIS A 8 65.35 49.90 -17.95
N GLY A 9 66.06 48.87 -17.55
CA GLY A 9 65.58 47.50 -17.66
C GLY A 9 64.37 47.24 -16.73
N ARG A 10 63.21 47.22 -17.31
CA ARG A 10 61.97 46.79 -16.62
C ARG A 10 62.00 45.26 -16.45
N THR A 11 62.42 44.82 -15.30
CA THR A 11 62.30 43.38 -14.89
C THR A 11 60.81 43.00 -14.78
N GLN A 12 60.30 42.32 -15.77
CA GLN A 12 59.01 41.67 -15.68
C GLN A 12 59.11 40.56 -14.66
N ARG A 13 58.58 40.78 -13.46
CA ARG A 13 58.28 39.71 -12.49
C ARG A 13 57.16 38.85 -13.06
N HIS A 14 57.52 37.70 -13.62
CA HIS A 14 56.57 36.60 -13.82
C HIS A 14 56.03 36.23 -12.47
N VAL A 15 54.83 36.72 -12.16
CA VAL A 15 54.00 36.17 -11.07
C VAL A 15 53.68 34.76 -11.46
N ARG A 16 54.49 33.81 -11.02
CA ARG A 16 54.08 32.41 -11.01
C ARG A 16 52.83 32.31 -10.15
N ARG A 17 51.64 32.27 -10.77
CA ARG A 17 50.42 31.79 -10.10
C ARG A 17 50.76 30.42 -9.52
N SER A 18 50.98 30.34 -8.21
CA SER A 18 51.05 29.08 -7.51
C SER A 18 49.65 28.47 -7.64
N MET A 19 49.48 27.56 -8.59
CA MET A 19 48.32 26.67 -8.60
C MET A 19 48.33 25.97 -7.24
N ASN A 20 47.26 26.14 -6.50
CA ASN A 20 47.03 25.57 -5.17
C ASN A 20 47.30 24.05 -5.27
N LYS A 21 48.49 23.60 -4.81
CA LYS A 21 48.86 22.17 -4.85
C LYS A 21 48.19 21.53 -3.67
N TYR A 22 47.07 20.91 -3.92
CA TYR A 22 46.44 20.02 -2.94
C TYR A 22 47.40 18.89 -2.57
N PRO A 23 47.45 18.50 -1.29
CA PRO A 23 48.27 17.36 -0.87
C PRO A 23 47.80 16.08 -1.58
N SER A 24 48.74 15.19 -1.91
CA SER A 24 48.46 13.99 -2.73
C SER A 24 47.38 13.10 -2.14
N TRP A 25 47.21 13.05 -0.82
CA TRP A 25 46.16 12.27 -0.16
C TRP A 25 44.77 12.83 -0.49
N LEU A 26 44.61 14.16 -0.69
CA LEU A 26 43.35 14.77 -1.06
C LEU A 26 42.94 14.37 -2.50
N ASN A 27 43.92 14.33 -3.40
CA ASN A 27 43.69 13.85 -4.77
C ASN A 27 43.30 12.36 -4.77
N ALA A 28 43.94 11.54 -3.92
CA ALA A 28 43.58 10.15 -3.75
C ALA A 28 42.15 10.00 -3.17
N LEU A 29 41.77 10.85 -2.21
CA LEU A 29 40.43 10.86 -1.63
C LEU A 29 39.38 11.24 -2.69
N VAL A 30 39.62 12.28 -3.48
CA VAL A 30 38.69 12.68 -4.56
C VAL A 30 38.55 11.55 -5.59
N LEU A 31 39.67 10.92 -5.97
CA LEU A 31 39.63 9.79 -6.88
C LEU A 31 38.85 8.60 -6.31
N ALA A 32 39.03 8.30 -5.02
CA ALA A 32 38.31 7.24 -4.33
C ALA A 32 36.78 7.52 -4.29
N ILE A 33 36.38 8.75 -3.98
CA ILE A 33 34.97 9.17 -4.00
C ILE A 33 34.39 9.07 -5.42
N LEU A 34 35.14 9.48 -6.44
CA LEU A 34 34.70 9.39 -7.83
C LEU A 34 34.54 7.92 -8.26
N LEU A 35 35.48 7.06 -7.92
CA LEU A 35 35.39 5.63 -8.20
C LEU A 35 34.21 4.98 -7.45
N ALA A 36 33.99 5.34 -6.20
CA ALA A 36 32.83 4.89 -5.43
C ALA A 36 31.53 5.37 -6.09
N GLY A 37 31.46 6.66 -6.50
CA GLY A 37 30.30 7.19 -7.22
C GLY A 37 30.04 6.45 -8.54
N CYS A 38 31.07 6.16 -9.32
CA CYS A 38 30.94 5.36 -10.54
C CYS A 38 30.45 3.93 -10.24
N LEU A 39 30.92 3.32 -9.17
CA LEU A 39 30.49 1.98 -8.75
C LEU A 39 29.00 1.96 -8.35
N PHE A 40 28.55 2.97 -7.59
CA PHE A 40 27.14 3.12 -7.21
C PHE A 40 26.23 3.49 -8.40
N ALA A 41 26.77 4.18 -9.39
CA ALA A 41 26.03 4.52 -10.62
C ALA A 41 25.95 3.35 -11.61
N LEU A 42 26.84 2.36 -11.50
CA LEU A 42 26.95 1.25 -12.44
C LEU A 42 25.64 0.47 -12.63
N PRO A 43 24.85 0.15 -11.59
CA PRO A 43 23.60 -0.58 -11.76
C PRO A 43 22.61 0.12 -12.69
N ASN A 44 22.63 1.47 -12.76
CA ASN A 44 21.70 2.22 -13.60
C ASN A 44 22.03 2.16 -15.11
N MET A 45 23.22 1.68 -15.46
CA MET A 45 23.62 1.50 -16.87
C MET A 45 23.06 0.21 -17.48
N TYR A 46 22.61 -0.73 -16.63
CA TYR A 46 22.01 -1.97 -17.10
C TYR A 46 20.52 -1.75 -17.33
N GLY A 47 20.03 -2.19 -18.49
CA GLY A 47 18.60 -2.17 -18.82
C GLY A 47 17.79 -3.14 -17.96
N SER A 48 16.48 -3.09 -18.12
CA SER A 48 15.54 -4.05 -17.53
C SER A 48 15.05 -5.04 -18.60
N VAL A 49 14.77 -6.25 -18.18
CA VAL A 49 14.25 -7.35 -18.99
C VAL A 49 12.96 -7.88 -18.39
N ALA A 50 12.15 -8.54 -19.23
CA ALA A 50 10.92 -9.20 -18.82
C ALA A 50 11.21 -10.22 -17.70
N ALA A 51 10.44 -10.17 -16.62
CA ALA A 51 10.60 -11.07 -15.48
C ALA A 51 9.25 -11.37 -14.83
N VAL A 52 9.17 -12.53 -14.20
CA VAL A 52 8.07 -12.90 -13.32
C VAL A 52 8.58 -12.87 -11.89
N GLN A 53 7.86 -12.17 -11.04
CA GLN A 53 8.11 -12.14 -9.61
C GLN A 53 7.05 -12.97 -8.89
N ILE A 54 7.49 -13.84 -7.99
CA ILE A 54 6.64 -14.73 -7.22
C ILE A 54 6.81 -14.35 -5.74
N ALA A 55 5.74 -13.90 -5.12
CA ALA A 55 5.68 -13.55 -3.71
C ALA A 55 4.80 -14.54 -2.95
N GLY A 56 5.22 -14.94 -1.76
CA GLY A 56 4.39 -15.77 -0.88
C GLY A 56 3.24 -14.96 -0.27
N ASN A 57 2.10 -15.59 -0.11
CA ASN A 57 1.00 -15.00 0.63
C ASN A 57 1.37 -14.86 2.12
N ASP A 58 0.76 -13.89 2.81
CA ASP A 58 0.94 -13.65 4.25
C ASP A 58 2.38 -13.45 4.73
N GLY A 59 3.24 -12.89 3.85
CA GLY A 59 4.63 -12.58 4.19
C GLY A 59 5.58 -13.79 4.19
N VAL A 60 5.17 -14.91 3.63
CA VAL A 60 6.03 -16.09 3.43
C VAL A 60 7.19 -15.71 2.53
N LYS A 61 8.41 -15.98 3.01
CA LYS A 61 9.65 -15.76 2.25
C LYS A 61 10.08 -17.07 1.59
N TYR A 62 10.35 -17.00 0.30
CA TYR A 62 10.86 -18.13 -0.46
C TYR A 62 12.37 -18.28 -0.31
N ASN A 63 12.83 -19.49 -0.53
CA ASN A 63 14.23 -19.89 -0.51
C ASN A 63 14.63 -20.59 -1.83
N ASP A 64 15.88 -21.01 -1.94
CA ASP A 64 16.41 -21.65 -3.15
C ASP A 64 15.69 -22.96 -3.52
N ILE A 65 15.11 -23.67 -2.54
CA ILE A 65 14.35 -24.91 -2.80
C ILE A 65 13.05 -24.57 -3.53
N ASN A 66 12.33 -23.55 -3.06
CA ASN A 66 11.13 -23.08 -3.72
C ASN A 66 11.45 -22.53 -5.12
N LEU A 67 12.58 -21.82 -5.26
CA LEU A 67 13.02 -21.30 -6.54
C LEU A 67 13.23 -22.42 -7.57
N ALA A 68 13.86 -23.53 -7.17
CA ALA A 68 14.08 -24.69 -8.05
C ALA A 68 12.76 -25.32 -8.52
N GLU A 69 11.73 -25.31 -7.69
CA GLU A 69 10.39 -25.79 -8.05
C GLU A 69 9.72 -24.86 -9.07
N PHE A 70 9.81 -23.55 -8.87
CA PHE A 70 9.25 -22.58 -9.81
C PHE A 70 9.93 -22.65 -11.19
N VAL A 71 11.28 -22.79 -11.19
CA VAL A 71 12.05 -22.97 -12.43
C VAL A 71 11.64 -24.24 -13.15
N ARG A 72 11.44 -25.36 -12.43
CA ARG A 72 11.00 -26.62 -13.03
C ARG A 72 9.64 -26.49 -13.73
N ILE A 73 8.70 -25.72 -13.17
CA ILE A 73 7.38 -25.50 -13.79
C ILE A 73 7.52 -24.68 -15.07
N VAL A 74 8.37 -23.67 -15.06
CA VAL A 74 8.67 -22.85 -16.25
C VAL A 74 9.30 -23.71 -17.35
N GLU A 75 10.26 -24.59 -17.01
CA GLU A 75 10.90 -25.52 -17.94
C GLU A 75 9.92 -26.57 -18.49
N GLN A 76 8.93 -27.01 -17.69
CA GLN A 76 7.86 -27.90 -18.16
C GLN A 76 6.93 -27.24 -19.18
N ALA A 77 6.86 -25.90 -19.19
CA ALA A 77 6.16 -25.11 -20.20
C ALA A 77 7.01 -24.83 -21.46
N ASP A 78 8.16 -25.56 -21.60
CA ASP A 78 9.12 -25.42 -22.72
C ASP A 78 9.79 -24.03 -22.80
N ILE A 79 9.95 -23.34 -21.65
CA ILE A 79 10.56 -22.02 -21.56
C ILE A 79 11.86 -22.10 -20.78
N ALA A 80 12.95 -21.58 -21.38
CA ALA A 80 14.25 -21.49 -20.73
C ALA A 80 14.40 -20.11 -20.06
N PRO A 81 14.51 -20.02 -18.72
CA PRO A 81 14.73 -18.75 -18.04
C PRO A 81 16.14 -18.21 -18.30
N GLU A 82 16.30 -16.90 -18.48
CA GLU A 82 17.62 -16.23 -18.58
C GLU A 82 18.36 -16.31 -17.24
N ALA A 83 17.67 -16.09 -16.14
CA ALA A 83 18.19 -16.21 -14.79
C ALA A 83 17.04 -16.36 -13.77
N ALA A 84 17.31 -17.05 -12.67
CA ALA A 84 16.39 -17.15 -11.55
C ALA A 84 17.14 -16.91 -10.24
N PHE A 85 16.57 -16.14 -9.32
CA PHE A 85 17.17 -15.81 -8.03
C PHE A 85 16.13 -15.36 -7.01
N ILE A 86 16.53 -15.38 -5.74
CA ILE A 86 15.72 -14.81 -4.65
C ILE A 86 16.19 -13.38 -4.36
N GLN A 87 15.25 -12.46 -4.28
CA GLN A 87 15.47 -11.08 -3.87
C GLN A 87 14.42 -10.68 -2.83
N ASP A 88 14.85 -10.25 -1.65
CA ASP A 88 14.00 -9.85 -0.54
C ASP A 88 12.95 -10.90 -0.13
N GLY A 89 13.29 -12.20 -0.28
CA GLY A 89 12.40 -13.32 0.02
C GLY A 89 11.35 -13.61 -1.07
N ARG A 90 11.48 -12.99 -2.23
CA ARG A 90 10.63 -13.22 -3.42
C ARG A 90 11.46 -13.91 -4.50
N ALA A 91 10.86 -14.84 -5.24
CA ALA A 91 11.51 -15.43 -6.39
C ALA A 91 11.35 -14.53 -7.60
N VAL A 92 12.45 -14.28 -8.32
CA VAL A 92 12.46 -13.49 -9.55
C VAL A 92 13.06 -14.36 -10.67
N ILE A 93 12.28 -14.56 -11.73
CA ILE A 93 12.69 -15.33 -12.90
C ILE A 93 12.68 -14.39 -14.10
N ARG A 94 13.84 -14.22 -14.76
CA ARG A 94 14.00 -13.36 -15.93
C ARG A 94 13.87 -14.16 -17.20
N PHE A 95 13.32 -13.52 -18.24
CA PHE A 95 13.09 -14.11 -19.54
C PHE A 95 13.73 -13.29 -20.66
N HIS A 96 13.94 -13.92 -21.81
CA HIS A 96 14.50 -13.26 -22.99
C HIS A 96 13.45 -12.44 -23.75
N SER A 97 12.18 -12.80 -23.64
CA SER A 97 11.06 -12.15 -24.33
C SER A 97 9.87 -11.91 -23.39
N THR A 98 8.99 -10.99 -23.79
CA THR A 98 7.71 -10.75 -23.09
C THR A 98 6.75 -11.93 -23.32
N GLU A 99 6.83 -12.63 -24.43
CA GLU A 99 6.01 -13.79 -24.72
C GLU A 99 6.32 -14.96 -23.78
N ASP A 100 7.62 -15.22 -23.55
CA ASP A 100 8.07 -16.21 -22.54
C ASP A 100 7.60 -15.83 -21.14
N GLN A 101 7.66 -14.53 -20.80
CA GLN A 101 7.18 -14.01 -19.52
C GLN A 101 5.69 -14.28 -19.31
N GLU A 102 4.84 -13.99 -20.30
CA GLU A 102 3.39 -14.18 -20.21
C GLU A 102 3.02 -15.66 -20.08
N THR A 103 3.67 -16.51 -20.90
CA THR A 103 3.45 -17.96 -20.87
C THR A 103 3.89 -18.57 -19.54
N ALA A 104 5.09 -18.21 -19.06
CA ALA A 104 5.59 -18.62 -17.76
C ALA A 104 4.71 -18.11 -16.61
N GLY A 105 4.28 -16.86 -16.67
CA GLY A 105 3.36 -16.27 -15.68
C GLY A 105 2.03 -17.02 -15.62
N THR A 106 1.48 -17.43 -16.75
CA THR A 106 0.24 -18.22 -16.83
C THR A 106 0.44 -19.62 -16.25
N ALA A 107 1.53 -20.29 -16.60
CA ALA A 107 1.87 -21.62 -16.08
C ALA A 107 2.05 -21.60 -14.56
N LEU A 108 2.77 -20.61 -14.02
CA LEU A 108 2.99 -20.45 -12.59
C LEU A 108 1.69 -20.11 -11.83
N LYS A 109 0.83 -19.24 -12.39
CA LYS A 109 -0.50 -18.96 -11.81
C LYS A 109 -1.38 -20.19 -11.78
N ALA A 110 -1.33 -21.02 -12.80
CA ALA A 110 -2.09 -22.28 -12.86
C ALA A 110 -1.59 -23.33 -11.85
N ALA A 111 -0.26 -23.37 -11.61
CA ALA A 111 0.35 -24.30 -10.67
C ALA A 111 0.14 -23.88 -9.20
N PHE A 112 0.14 -22.56 -8.91
CA PHE A 112 0.03 -22.03 -7.55
C PHE A 112 -1.11 -21.01 -7.41
N PRO A 113 -2.37 -21.39 -7.65
CA PRO A 113 -3.49 -20.43 -7.72
C PRO A 113 -3.82 -19.75 -6.39
N ARG A 114 -3.36 -20.30 -5.26
CA ARG A 114 -3.67 -19.83 -3.90
C ARG A 114 -2.46 -19.68 -2.98
N GLU A 115 -1.32 -20.23 -3.36
CA GLU A 115 -0.13 -20.34 -2.50
C GLU A 115 0.86 -19.22 -2.76
N ALA A 116 0.88 -18.71 -3.98
CA ALA A 116 1.82 -17.70 -4.43
C ALA A 116 1.13 -16.61 -5.27
N ASN A 117 1.58 -15.39 -5.08
CA ASN A 117 1.20 -14.28 -5.92
C ASN A 117 2.21 -14.11 -7.05
N VAL A 118 1.78 -14.35 -8.28
CA VAL A 118 2.60 -14.31 -9.49
C VAL A 118 2.35 -13.02 -10.25
N ALA A 119 3.33 -12.12 -10.28
CA ALA A 119 3.24 -10.83 -10.96
C ALA A 119 4.24 -10.74 -12.11
N THR A 120 3.80 -10.22 -13.25
CA THR A 120 4.67 -9.84 -14.36
C THR A 120 5.32 -8.49 -14.06
N THR A 121 6.64 -8.40 -14.20
CA THR A 121 7.41 -7.20 -13.87
C THR A 121 8.62 -7.05 -14.80
N LEU A 122 9.34 -5.96 -14.66
CA LEU A 122 10.63 -5.75 -15.30
C LEU A 122 11.74 -5.83 -14.25
N ALA A 123 12.65 -6.77 -14.40
CA ALA A 123 13.81 -6.92 -13.53
C ALA A 123 15.10 -6.36 -14.16
N PRO A 124 15.98 -5.73 -13.39
CA PRO A 124 17.25 -5.21 -13.93
C PRO A 124 18.16 -6.36 -14.38
N LYS A 125 18.82 -6.17 -15.53
CA LYS A 125 19.76 -7.12 -16.11
C LYS A 125 21.14 -7.02 -15.46
N LEU A 126 21.19 -7.12 -14.10
CA LEU A 126 22.45 -7.00 -13.36
C LEU A 126 23.28 -8.28 -13.43
N PRO A 127 24.61 -8.16 -13.61
CA PRO A 127 25.55 -9.27 -13.40
C PRO A 127 25.52 -9.73 -11.94
N GLU A 128 25.78 -11.03 -11.71
CA GLU A 128 25.74 -11.59 -10.36
C GLU A 128 26.67 -10.90 -9.36
N TRP A 129 27.86 -10.47 -9.79
CA TRP A 129 28.82 -9.81 -8.90
C TRP A 129 28.32 -8.45 -8.39
N VAL A 130 27.59 -7.68 -9.21
CA VAL A 130 26.96 -6.40 -8.81
C VAL A 130 25.86 -6.66 -7.79
N ARG A 131 25.03 -7.68 -8.04
CA ARG A 131 23.98 -8.11 -7.12
C ARG A 131 24.52 -8.62 -5.79
N LYS A 132 25.60 -9.40 -5.81
CA LYS A 132 26.28 -9.88 -4.58
C LYS A 132 26.87 -8.75 -3.72
N LEU A 133 27.19 -7.60 -4.33
CA LEU A 133 27.59 -6.38 -3.61
C LEU A 133 26.41 -5.61 -3.01
N GLY A 134 25.17 -6.07 -3.22
CA GLY A 134 23.97 -5.37 -2.74
C GLY A 134 23.65 -4.08 -3.50
N LEU A 135 24.27 -3.86 -4.67
CA LEU A 135 24.05 -2.69 -5.50
C LEU A 135 22.80 -2.89 -6.35
N ASN A 136 21.76 -2.11 -6.08
CA ASN A 136 20.53 -2.09 -6.85
C ASN A 136 20.49 -0.82 -7.74
N PRO A 137 19.86 -0.87 -8.93
CA PRO A 137 19.62 0.33 -9.71
C PRO A 137 18.67 1.24 -8.94
N MET A 138 18.76 2.54 -9.23
CA MET A 138 17.82 3.52 -8.68
C MET A 138 16.40 3.16 -9.16
N SER A 139 15.45 3.17 -8.24
CA SER A 139 14.06 3.01 -8.59
C SER A 139 13.59 4.19 -9.42
N LEU A 140 13.12 3.89 -10.62
CA LEU A 140 12.55 4.88 -11.51
C LEU A 140 11.08 5.03 -11.19
N GLY A 141 10.63 6.27 -10.98
CA GLY A 141 9.22 6.57 -10.79
C GLY A 141 8.36 6.26 -12.02
N LEU A 142 7.06 6.42 -11.84
CA LEU A 142 6.04 6.13 -12.86
C LEU A 142 6.31 6.82 -14.19
N ASP A 143 6.81 8.06 -14.16
CA ASP A 143 7.08 8.89 -15.34
C ASP A 143 8.17 8.33 -16.27
N LEU A 144 9.12 7.58 -15.71
CA LEU A 144 10.26 7.03 -16.44
C LEU A 144 10.13 5.55 -16.76
N ARG A 145 9.40 4.81 -15.93
CA ARG A 145 9.25 3.36 -16.06
C ARG A 145 7.90 2.93 -16.64
N GLY A 146 6.93 3.86 -16.67
CA GLY A 146 5.54 3.54 -16.90
C GLY A 146 4.94 2.77 -15.72
N GLY A 147 3.69 2.40 -15.82
CA GLY A 147 2.98 1.67 -14.78
C GLY A 147 1.55 2.17 -14.61
N VAL A 148 0.94 1.84 -13.48
CA VAL A 148 -0.45 2.18 -13.19
C VAL A 148 -0.52 3.27 -12.13
N TYR A 149 -1.32 4.29 -12.41
CA TYR A 149 -1.70 5.35 -11.48
C TYR A 149 -3.20 5.24 -11.22
N VAL A 150 -3.58 5.08 -9.96
CA VAL A 150 -4.99 5.04 -9.55
C VAL A 150 -5.23 6.08 -8.46
N LEU A 151 -6.31 6.83 -8.64
CA LEU A 151 -6.83 7.73 -7.63
C LEU A 151 -8.12 7.12 -7.08
N LEU A 152 -8.12 6.76 -5.82
CA LEU A 152 -9.26 6.20 -5.10
C LEU A 152 -9.87 7.27 -4.22
N GLU A 153 -11.19 7.34 -4.20
CA GLU A 153 -11.96 8.17 -3.29
C GLU A 153 -12.59 7.30 -2.21
N VAL A 154 -12.43 7.71 -0.95
CA VAL A 154 -13.03 7.01 0.18
C VAL A 154 -14.45 7.54 0.38
N ASP A 155 -15.43 6.64 0.37
CA ASP A 155 -16.83 6.98 0.63
C ASP A 155 -17.03 7.34 2.11
N MET A 156 -16.78 8.61 2.40
CA MET A 156 -16.96 9.18 3.75
C MET A 156 -18.41 9.18 4.20
N ALA A 157 -19.34 9.29 3.26
CA ALA A 157 -20.77 9.29 3.56
C ALA A 157 -21.18 7.94 4.16
N THR A 158 -20.80 6.85 3.51
CA THR A 158 -21.05 5.49 4.00
C THR A 158 -20.37 5.21 5.34
N ALA A 159 -19.16 5.73 5.56
CA ALA A 159 -18.46 5.57 6.83
C ALA A 159 -19.21 6.24 8.00
N ILE A 160 -19.71 7.45 7.78
CA ILE A 160 -20.52 8.19 8.77
C ILE A 160 -21.87 7.49 8.99
N ASP A 161 -22.57 7.12 7.91
CA ASP A 161 -23.86 6.43 7.99
C ASP A 161 -23.76 5.10 8.73
N SER A 162 -22.67 4.37 8.55
CA SER A 162 -22.41 3.12 9.28
C SER A 162 -22.25 3.36 10.78
N ARG A 163 -21.55 4.43 11.18
CA ARG A 163 -21.42 4.80 12.58
C ARG A 163 -22.74 5.21 13.21
N MET A 164 -23.55 5.99 12.47
CA MET A 164 -24.86 6.43 12.95
C MET A 164 -25.83 5.23 13.12
N ARG A 165 -25.76 4.22 12.25
CA ARG A 165 -26.50 2.95 12.44
C ARG A 165 -26.03 2.21 13.70
N GLY A 166 -24.73 2.21 13.97
CA GLY A 166 -24.19 1.68 15.23
C GLY A 166 -24.78 2.38 16.44
N TYR A 167 -24.84 3.72 16.45
CA TYR A 167 -25.47 4.47 17.54
C TYR A 167 -26.97 4.15 17.66
N GLN A 168 -27.68 4.03 16.53
CA GLN A 168 -29.10 3.64 16.53
C GLN A 168 -29.31 2.32 17.30
N GLN A 169 -28.47 1.32 17.01
CA GLN A 169 -28.54 0.01 17.66
C GLN A 169 -28.14 0.08 19.13
N ASP A 170 -27.00 0.71 19.42
CA ASP A 170 -26.49 0.82 20.80
C ASP A 170 -27.49 1.56 21.71
N PHE A 171 -28.13 2.63 21.22
CA PHE A 171 -29.12 3.36 22.01
C PHE A 171 -30.40 2.55 22.17
N ASP A 172 -30.87 1.88 21.12
CA ASP A 172 -32.07 1.01 21.19
C ASP A 172 -31.87 -0.10 22.22
N ASP A 173 -30.72 -0.77 22.20
CA ASP A 173 -30.41 -1.87 23.15
C ASP A 173 -30.29 -1.36 24.58
N ARG A 174 -29.56 -0.28 24.83
CA ARG A 174 -29.36 0.28 26.19
C ARG A 174 -30.64 0.88 26.79
N LEU A 175 -31.47 1.53 25.99
CA LEU A 175 -32.76 2.04 26.43
C LEU A 175 -33.73 0.90 26.74
N ARG A 176 -33.68 -0.19 25.95
CA ARG A 176 -34.47 -1.40 26.20
C ARG A 176 -34.02 -2.09 27.50
N GLU A 177 -32.72 -2.21 27.73
CA GLU A 177 -32.15 -2.77 28.98
C GLU A 177 -32.57 -1.94 30.20
N ALA A 178 -32.66 -0.61 30.05
CA ALA A 178 -33.11 0.28 31.09
C ALA A 178 -34.64 0.28 31.30
N GLY A 179 -35.39 -0.49 30.51
CA GLY A 179 -36.84 -0.59 30.61
C GLY A 179 -37.59 0.67 30.11
N ILE A 180 -36.92 1.56 29.42
CA ILE A 180 -37.49 2.80 28.89
C ILE A 180 -38.23 2.50 27.60
N ARG A 181 -39.49 2.86 27.50
CA ARG A 181 -40.29 2.70 26.26
C ARG A 181 -39.93 3.79 25.27
N HIS A 182 -39.36 3.36 24.15
CA HIS A 182 -38.81 4.29 23.16
C HIS A 182 -39.00 3.75 21.72
N ARG A 183 -38.69 4.62 20.77
CA ARG A 183 -38.46 4.29 19.38
C ARG A 183 -37.23 5.07 18.89
N VAL A 184 -36.30 4.37 18.24
CA VAL A 184 -35.08 4.97 17.68
C VAL A 184 -35.11 4.88 16.16
N ASP A 185 -35.12 6.02 15.49
CA ASP A 185 -35.14 6.15 14.05
C ASP A 185 -33.84 6.88 13.59
N LEU A 186 -33.25 6.45 12.49
CA LEU A 186 -32.13 7.16 11.84
C LEU A 186 -32.67 7.87 10.61
N VAL A 187 -32.58 9.20 10.60
CA VAL A 187 -33.01 10.08 9.49
C VAL A 187 -31.94 11.14 9.26
N ASP A 188 -31.49 11.31 8.03
CA ASP A 188 -30.53 12.36 7.63
C ASP A 188 -29.24 12.42 8.50
N ARG A 189 -28.70 11.26 8.88
CA ARG A 189 -27.52 11.12 9.77
C ARG A 189 -27.74 11.64 11.17
N GLU A 190 -29.00 11.69 11.60
CA GLU A 190 -29.39 12.02 12.96
C GLU A 190 -30.15 10.84 13.58
N VAL A 191 -29.78 10.46 14.77
CA VAL A 191 -30.53 9.43 15.52
C VAL A 191 -31.60 10.15 16.35
N ASN A 192 -32.85 9.89 16.01
CA ASN A 192 -34.01 10.44 16.66
C ASN A 192 -34.58 9.42 17.65
N ILE A 193 -34.51 9.72 18.94
CA ILE A 193 -35.04 8.89 20.03
C ILE A 193 -36.36 9.52 20.48
N ARG A 194 -37.48 8.83 20.25
CA ARG A 194 -38.78 9.22 20.73
C ARG A 194 -39.17 8.38 21.94
N LEU A 195 -39.50 9.05 23.03
CA LEU A 195 -39.89 8.42 24.30
C LEU A 195 -41.41 8.47 24.48
N THR A 196 -41.95 7.49 25.20
CA THR A 196 -43.37 7.45 25.51
C THR A 196 -43.74 8.47 26.61
N SER A 197 -42.82 8.66 27.61
CA SER A 197 -43.03 9.62 28.71
C SER A 197 -41.95 10.72 28.67
N SER A 198 -42.35 11.96 29.01
CA SER A 198 -41.41 13.05 29.21
C SER A 198 -40.53 12.87 30.49
N GLU A 199 -40.97 12.05 31.46
CA GLU A 199 -40.21 11.73 32.64
C GLU A 199 -38.93 10.94 32.35
N ASP A 200 -38.93 10.15 31.27
CA ASP A 200 -37.83 9.30 30.87
C ASP A 200 -36.73 10.07 30.11
N VAL A 201 -36.97 11.33 29.71
CA VAL A 201 -36.05 12.11 28.86
C VAL A 201 -34.67 12.27 29.48
N GLN A 202 -34.64 12.60 30.81
CA GLN A 202 -33.35 12.78 31.50
C GLN A 202 -32.59 11.47 31.66
N ALA A 203 -33.32 10.36 31.92
CA ALA A 203 -32.71 9.03 31.98
C ALA A 203 -32.17 8.58 30.62
N ALA A 204 -32.91 8.80 29.54
CA ALA A 204 -32.48 8.51 28.20
C ALA A 204 -31.26 9.36 27.78
N ARG A 205 -31.26 10.67 28.08
CA ARG A 205 -30.11 11.54 27.86
C ARG A 205 -28.86 11.02 28.56
N ALA A 206 -28.97 10.66 29.84
CA ALA A 206 -27.85 10.13 30.60
C ALA A 206 -27.32 8.80 30.02
N ILE A 207 -28.15 7.97 29.43
CA ILE A 207 -27.74 6.75 28.70
C ILE A 207 -26.96 7.11 27.44
N VAL A 208 -27.44 8.05 26.62
CA VAL A 208 -26.76 8.52 25.43
C VAL A 208 -25.37 9.09 25.78
N GLU A 209 -25.30 9.99 26.76
CA GLU A 209 -24.05 10.62 27.22
C GLU A 209 -23.04 9.60 27.77
N ARG A 210 -23.50 8.53 28.43
CA ARG A 210 -22.60 7.43 28.87
C ARG A 210 -22.12 6.57 27.73
N THR A 211 -22.88 6.48 26.66
CA THR A 211 -22.51 5.68 25.48
C THR A 211 -21.44 6.40 24.67
N ASP A 212 -21.60 7.71 24.48
CA ASP A 212 -20.60 8.55 23.83
C ASP A 212 -20.77 10.00 24.32
N GLN A 213 -19.69 10.57 24.88
CA GLN A 213 -19.71 11.91 25.52
C GLN A 213 -19.57 13.05 24.49
N ASP A 214 -19.10 12.71 23.27
CA ASP A 214 -18.78 13.71 22.23
C ASP A 214 -19.92 13.96 21.25
N VAL A 215 -21.04 13.24 21.41
CA VAL A 215 -22.24 13.47 20.57
C VAL A 215 -22.98 14.74 20.98
N LEU A 216 -23.58 15.37 20.01
CA LEU A 216 -24.45 16.53 20.22
C LEU A 216 -25.89 16.06 20.44
N ILE A 217 -26.47 16.37 21.59
CA ILE A 217 -27.84 16.01 21.94
C ILE A 217 -28.69 17.28 21.93
N SER A 218 -29.78 17.27 21.18
CA SER A 218 -30.78 18.32 21.14
C SER A 218 -32.14 17.79 21.59
N ASP A 219 -32.89 18.60 22.36
CA ASP A 219 -34.25 18.27 22.78
C ASP A 219 -35.22 18.56 21.65
N GLY A 220 -36.14 17.66 21.42
CA GLY A 220 -37.23 17.91 20.49
C GLY A 220 -38.28 18.87 21.07
N ALA A 221 -38.95 19.61 20.19
CA ALA A 221 -39.97 20.58 20.57
C ALA A 221 -41.20 19.98 21.30
N ASP A 222 -41.37 18.66 21.20
CA ASP A 222 -42.45 17.89 21.85
C ASP A 222 -42.13 17.53 23.32
N GLY A 223 -40.93 17.87 23.81
CA GLY A 223 -40.47 17.54 25.16
C GLY A 223 -40.38 16.06 25.47
N ARG A 224 -40.41 15.16 24.45
CA ARG A 224 -40.35 13.71 24.55
C ARG A 224 -39.42 13.07 23.51
N SER A 225 -38.71 13.87 22.76
CA SER A 225 -37.74 13.37 21.80
C SER A 225 -36.36 13.98 22.02
N LEU A 226 -35.32 13.16 21.71
CA LEU A 226 -33.93 13.56 21.66
C LEU A 226 -33.41 13.33 20.24
N THR A 227 -32.70 14.29 19.70
CA THR A 227 -31.98 14.16 18.45
C THR A 227 -30.49 14.14 18.74
N VAL A 228 -29.82 13.08 18.30
CA VAL A 228 -28.39 12.85 18.53
C VAL A 228 -27.65 12.95 17.21
N ARG A 229 -26.60 13.76 17.18
CA ARG A 229 -25.73 14.00 16.03
C ARG A 229 -24.28 13.85 16.40
N MET A 230 -23.45 13.49 15.43
CA MET A 230 -22.00 13.59 15.60
C MET A 230 -21.55 15.06 15.59
N SER A 231 -20.59 15.39 16.45
CA SER A 231 -19.91 16.69 16.37
C SER A 231 -19.00 16.76 15.14
N GLU A 232 -18.68 17.97 14.70
CA GLU A 232 -17.73 18.19 13.61
C GLU A 232 -16.36 17.55 13.90
N ALA A 233 -15.94 17.55 15.18
CA ALA A 233 -14.72 16.92 15.61
C ALA A 233 -14.76 15.39 15.42
N GLN A 234 -15.87 14.76 15.81
CA GLN A 234 -16.07 13.31 15.60
C GLN A 234 -16.15 12.95 14.12
N ILE A 235 -16.83 13.76 13.31
CA ILE A 235 -16.91 13.55 11.87
C ILE A 235 -15.50 13.55 11.29
N LYS A 236 -14.68 14.54 11.64
CA LYS A 236 -13.30 14.63 11.17
C LYS A 236 -12.45 13.44 11.65
N GLU A 237 -12.56 13.07 12.91
CA GLU A 237 -11.84 11.91 13.46
C GLU A 237 -12.21 10.63 12.71
N ARG A 238 -13.49 10.42 12.42
CA ARG A 238 -13.95 9.26 11.63
C ARG A 238 -13.46 9.27 10.20
N GLN A 239 -13.41 10.43 9.58
CA GLN A 239 -12.84 10.59 8.24
C GLN A 239 -11.35 10.23 8.24
N ASP A 240 -10.59 10.77 9.17
CA ASP A 240 -9.16 10.47 9.28
C ASP A 240 -8.92 8.97 9.58
N PHE A 241 -9.70 8.38 10.47
CA PHE A 241 -9.63 6.96 10.78
C PHE A 241 -9.96 6.08 9.55
N ALA A 242 -11.03 6.41 8.82
CA ALA A 242 -11.41 5.68 7.61
C ALA A 242 -10.30 5.72 6.55
N ILE A 243 -9.66 6.89 6.35
CA ILE A 243 -8.52 7.01 5.43
C ILE A 243 -7.34 6.17 5.87
N GLU A 244 -6.92 6.23 7.13
CA GLU A 244 -5.78 5.47 7.64
C GLU A 244 -6.01 3.96 7.55
N GLN A 245 -7.23 3.51 7.85
CA GLN A 245 -7.61 2.11 7.69
C GLN A 245 -7.54 1.67 6.23
N ASN A 246 -8.08 2.47 5.31
CA ASN A 246 -8.02 2.19 3.87
C ASN A 246 -6.58 2.23 3.36
N LEU A 247 -5.75 3.20 3.78
CA LEU A 247 -4.33 3.25 3.45
C LEU A 247 -3.59 1.97 3.85
N THR A 248 -3.82 1.51 5.09
CA THR A 248 -3.20 0.28 5.59
C THR A 248 -3.65 -0.95 4.79
N THR A 249 -4.95 -1.04 4.52
CA THR A 249 -5.53 -2.14 3.72
C THR A 249 -4.97 -2.13 2.30
N LEU A 250 -4.91 -0.97 1.65
CA LEU A 250 -4.38 -0.81 0.30
C LEU A 250 -2.89 -1.13 0.24
N ARG A 251 -2.08 -0.67 1.22
CA ARG A 251 -0.66 -1.05 1.30
C ARG A 251 -0.49 -2.55 1.38
N ASN A 252 -1.19 -3.21 2.30
CA ASN A 252 -1.10 -4.67 2.45
C ASN A 252 -1.49 -5.41 1.16
N ARG A 253 -2.52 -4.96 0.44
CA ARG A 253 -2.95 -5.56 -0.82
C ARG A 253 -1.94 -5.32 -1.95
N VAL A 254 -1.40 -4.11 -2.03
CA VAL A 254 -0.39 -3.75 -3.01
C VAL A 254 0.93 -4.49 -2.76
N ASP A 255 1.32 -4.66 -1.50
CA ASP A 255 2.50 -5.44 -1.12
C ASP A 255 2.36 -6.93 -1.51
N GLN A 256 1.13 -7.48 -1.48
CA GLN A 256 0.85 -8.83 -1.97
C GLN A 256 1.07 -8.97 -3.48
N LEU A 257 0.93 -7.89 -4.26
CA LEU A 257 1.26 -7.90 -5.70
C LEU A 257 2.76 -8.10 -5.96
N GLY A 258 3.59 -7.85 -4.95
CA GLY A 258 5.02 -7.98 -5.09
C GLY A 258 5.69 -6.90 -5.95
N VAL A 259 4.98 -5.82 -6.26
CA VAL A 259 5.52 -4.70 -7.04
C VAL A 259 6.67 -4.04 -6.29
N ALA A 260 7.74 -3.67 -7.02
CA ALA A 260 8.85 -2.94 -6.43
C ALA A 260 8.44 -1.48 -6.15
N GLU A 261 8.62 -1.06 -4.91
CA GLU A 261 8.42 0.32 -4.44
C GLU A 261 7.07 0.96 -4.84
N PRO A 262 5.94 0.35 -4.42
CA PRO A 262 4.65 0.96 -4.63
C PRO A 262 4.50 2.22 -3.79
N LEU A 263 3.89 3.27 -4.34
CA LEU A 263 3.55 4.46 -3.59
C LEU A 263 2.06 4.44 -3.25
N VAL A 264 1.74 4.39 -1.97
CA VAL A 264 0.36 4.49 -1.46
C VAL A 264 0.31 5.62 -0.45
N GLN A 265 -0.34 6.72 -0.80
CA GLN A 265 -0.39 7.91 0.05
C GLN A 265 -1.73 8.61 0.00
N ARG A 266 -2.06 9.31 1.10
CA ARG A 266 -3.23 10.19 1.17
C ARG A 266 -3.03 11.42 0.27
N GLN A 267 -4.07 11.79 -0.46
CA GLN A 267 -4.13 13.03 -1.24
C GLN A 267 -5.39 13.82 -0.87
N GLY A 268 -5.20 14.91 -0.15
CA GLY A 268 -6.33 15.74 0.31
C GLY A 268 -7.08 15.11 1.48
N VAL A 269 -8.39 15.33 1.54
CA VAL A 269 -9.23 14.94 2.69
C VAL A 269 -9.76 13.51 2.56
N ASP A 270 -10.10 13.08 1.36
CA ASP A 270 -10.90 11.89 1.06
C ASP A 270 -10.28 10.95 0.00
N ARG A 271 -9.10 11.27 -0.53
CA ARG A 271 -8.50 10.53 -1.64
C ARG A 271 -7.20 9.82 -1.25
N ILE A 272 -6.96 8.71 -1.91
CA ILE A 272 -5.74 7.92 -1.80
C ILE A 272 -5.18 7.71 -3.20
N VAL A 273 -3.91 8.05 -3.38
CA VAL A 273 -3.15 7.78 -4.60
C VAL A 273 -2.41 6.46 -4.44
N VAL A 274 -2.54 5.61 -5.44
CA VAL A 274 -1.77 4.38 -5.59
C VAL A 274 -0.98 4.45 -6.89
N GLN A 275 0.34 4.37 -6.80
CA GLN A 275 1.23 4.33 -7.95
C GLN A 275 2.02 3.04 -7.93
N LEU A 276 1.98 2.30 -9.03
CA LEU A 276 2.63 1.01 -9.19
C LEU A 276 3.55 1.04 -10.42
N PRO A 277 4.82 1.42 -10.23
CA PRO A 277 5.78 1.45 -11.32
C PRO A 277 6.03 0.06 -11.90
N GLY A 278 6.04 -0.06 -13.23
CA GLY A 278 6.37 -1.29 -13.93
C GLY A 278 5.25 -2.34 -14.01
N VAL A 279 4.07 -2.08 -13.47
CA VAL A 279 2.89 -2.94 -13.66
C VAL A 279 2.35 -2.73 -15.07
N GLN A 280 2.18 -3.83 -15.82
CA GLN A 280 1.75 -3.79 -17.20
C GLN A 280 0.24 -4.03 -17.37
N ASP A 281 -0.37 -4.80 -16.46
CA ASP A 281 -1.79 -5.13 -16.50
C ASP A 281 -2.60 -4.41 -15.43
N PRO A 282 -3.40 -3.38 -15.81
CA PRO A 282 -4.28 -2.67 -14.87
C PRO A 282 -5.41 -3.55 -14.31
N ASN A 283 -5.82 -4.61 -15.00
CA ASN A 283 -6.94 -5.45 -14.54
C ASN A 283 -6.54 -6.25 -13.30
N GLN A 284 -5.30 -6.75 -13.26
CA GLN A 284 -4.78 -7.45 -12.09
C GLN A 284 -4.84 -6.59 -10.82
N LEU A 285 -4.58 -5.29 -10.97
CA LEU A 285 -4.71 -4.35 -9.86
C LEU A 285 -6.17 -4.18 -9.43
N ASN A 286 -7.07 -4.03 -10.41
CA ASN A 286 -8.48 -3.85 -10.11
C ASN A 286 -9.06 -5.05 -9.35
N ASP A 287 -8.72 -6.27 -9.76
CA ASP A 287 -9.16 -7.50 -9.11
C ASP A 287 -8.72 -7.56 -7.63
N ILE A 288 -7.50 -7.11 -7.34
CA ILE A 288 -6.97 -7.11 -5.97
C ILE A 288 -7.54 -5.97 -5.13
N LEU A 289 -7.68 -4.78 -5.70
CA LEU A 289 -8.22 -3.63 -4.98
C LEU A 289 -9.72 -3.77 -4.69
N THR A 290 -10.47 -4.39 -5.60
CA THR A 290 -11.92 -4.58 -5.47
C THR A 290 -12.32 -5.87 -4.74
N ALA A 291 -11.36 -6.80 -4.54
CA ALA A 291 -11.63 -8.01 -3.76
C ALA A 291 -12.10 -7.65 -2.35
N THR A 292 -13.37 -7.84 -2.07
CA THR A 292 -13.95 -7.64 -0.74
C THR A 292 -14.20 -8.99 -0.10
N ALA A 293 -13.65 -9.19 1.10
CA ALA A 293 -13.97 -10.34 1.93
C ALA A 293 -14.70 -9.85 3.17
N THR A 294 -15.92 -10.31 3.37
CA THR A 294 -16.68 -10.04 4.59
C THR A 294 -16.60 -11.27 5.48
N LEU A 295 -16.14 -11.06 6.72
CA LEU A 295 -16.17 -12.12 7.73
C LEU A 295 -17.56 -12.18 8.34
N GLU A 296 -18.25 -13.29 8.12
CA GLU A 296 -19.55 -13.57 8.72
C GLU A 296 -19.43 -14.73 9.69
N PHE A 297 -19.81 -14.51 10.93
CA PHE A 297 -19.99 -15.58 11.90
C PHE A 297 -21.41 -16.10 11.82
N ARG A 298 -21.56 -17.40 11.57
CA ARG A 298 -22.87 -18.05 11.47
C ARG A 298 -22.92 -19.23 12.42
N LEU A 299 -24.09 -19.46 13.00
CA LEU A 299 -24.34 -20.70 13.74
C LEU A 299 -24.37 -21.87 12.75
N VAL A 300 -23.70 -22.95 13.12
CA VAL A 300 -23.71 -24.20 12.34
C VAL A 300 -24.91 -25.02 12.75
N ASP A 301 -25.75 -25.33 11.79
CA ASP A 301 -26.83 -26.33 11.96
C ASP A 301 -26.23 -27.74 11.87
N LEU A 302 -26.04 -28.36 13.02
CA LEU A 302 -25.49 -29.73 13.12
C LEU A 302 -26.51 -30.81 12.74
N SER A 303 -27.80 -30.49 12.77
CA SER A 303 -28.88 -31.43 12.40
C SER A 303 -29.19 -31.45 10.91
N GLY A 304 -28.92 -30.34 10.22
CA GLY A 304 -29.18 -30.13 8.80
C GLY A 304 -30.68 -29.99 8.44
N ASP A 305 -31.55 -29.89 9.44
CA ASP A 305 -33.00 -29.91 9.29
C ASP A 305 -33.66 -28.53 9.50
N GLU A 306 -32.91 -27.49 9.90
CA GLU A 306 -33.51 -26.19 10.15
C GLU A 306 -33.90 -25.47 8.85
N PRO A 307 -35.15 -24.95 8.74
CA PRO A 307 -35.60 -24.20 7.58
C PRO A 307 -34.78 -22.91 7.40
N GLY A 308 -34.10 -22.78 6.26
CA GLY A 308 -33.27 -21.61 5.93
C GLY A 308 -31.77 -21.83 6.10
N SER A 309 -31.32 -23.00 6.55
CA SER A 309 -29.89 -23.35 6.54
C SER A 309 -29.36 -23.36 5.11
N ARG A 310 -28.15 -22.80 4.91
CA ARG A 310 -27.43 -22.80 3.63
C ARG A 310 -26.19 -23.67 3.73
N ARG A 311 -26.03 -24.56 2.75
CA ARG A 311 -24.78 -25.31 2.61
C ARG A 311 -23.69 -24.38 2.05
N PHE A 312 -22.59 -24.30 2.75
CA PHE A 312 -21.36 -23.69 2.25
C PHE A 312 -20.39 -24.81 1.89
N GLN A 313 -19.80 -24.70 0.72
CA GLN A 313 -18.77 -25.66 0.31
C GLN A 313 -17.49 -25.34 1.08
N GLY A 314 -16.96 -26.31 1.81
CA GLY A 314 -15.69 -26.19 2.52
C GLY A 314 -14.53 -25.90 1.55
N ARG A 315 -13.49 -25.30 2.06
CA ARG A 315 -12.27 -25.01 1.31
C ARG A 315 -11.35 -26.23 1.43
N GLY A 316 -11.32 -27.06 0.39
CA GLY A 316 -10.57 -28.31 0.38
C GLY A 316 -11.44 -29.54 0.63
N ASP A 317 -10.82 -30.67 1.03
CA ASP A 317 -11.49 -31.95 1.30
C ASP A 317 -12.16 -32.02 2.68
N GLU A 318 -12.34 -30.90 3.38
CA GLU A 318 -13.11 -30.86 4.62
C GLU A 318 -14.62 -30.85 4.32
N PRO A 319 -15.41 -31.68 5.05
CA PRO A 319 -16.83 -31.84 4.81
C PRO A 319 -17.68 -30.60 5.06
#